data_66c28755b1c513e5aba0e9c3b5bf4966
#
_entry.id   66c28755b1c513e5aba0e9c3b5bf4966
#
_cell.length_a   1.000
_cell.length_b   1.000
_cell.length_c   1.000
_cell.angle_alpha   90.00
_cell.angle_beta   90.00
_cell.angle_gamma   90.00
#
_symmetry.space_group_name_H-M   'P 1'
#
loop_
_entity.id
_entity.type
_entity.pdbx_description
1 polymer ?
#
loop_
_entity_poly.entity_id
_entity_poly.type
_entity_poly.pdbx_seq_one_letter_code
_entity_poly.pdbx_strand_id
1 'polypeptide(L)'
;MKKFLPFMLATCLLFGGGGVEAKKLPPPVPTAEFEQMDFMQLYPTYSWLPIPMTQFYQVQVVKVSTNTIVRELFNVEALDRTTDWTPFTEAGEYYWQVRVVNKSHKPLSDWSEKKFFTVTAPVKFAVLGDSISHGGANYIPAGQLSCQWETYCYVPIKNLARSGDTTQQMLDRFDSDVLPFKPQVLVIMAGVNDIRLGADADAVVKNLEALRDKCLANDMTPVFCTITSMNPEIMNRRGIPLTDGDWREVREKINFWIKTTPYFIDVAENLTDEFGYLRTELTPDGLHPALRGKKIMGEFIGDYLKKNF
;
A
#
# COMPACT_ATOMS: atom_id res chain seq x y z
N MET A 1 -58.39 34.02 -11.78
CA MET A 1 -58.19 33.95 -13.25
C MET A 1 -56.78 33.49 -13.53
N LYS A 2 -56.60 32.23 -13.87
CA LYS A 2 -55.28 31.62 -14.17
C LYS A 2 -55.05 31.76 -15.66
N LYS A 3 -53.94 32.39 -16.08
CA LYS A 3 -53.52 32.44 -17.49
C LYS A 3 -52.55 31.29 -17.75
N PHE A 4 -52.97 30.39 -18.62
CA PHE A 4 -52.13 29.35 -19.23
C PHE A 4 -51.25 29.95 -20.32
N LEU A 5 -49.96 29.60 -20.28
CA LEU A 5 -49.00 29.88 -21.35
C LEU A 5 -48.90 28.65 -22.25
N PRO A 6 -48.90 28.78 -23.57
CA PRO A 6 -48.90 27.63 -24.46
C PRO A 6 -47.47 27.04 -24.65
N PHE A 7 -47.43 25.75 -24.69
CA PHE A 7 -46.29 24.93 -25.03
C PHE A 7 -45.87 25.17 -26.49
N MET A 8 -44.65 25.64 -26.70
CA MET A 8 -44.10 25.80 -28.02
C MET A 8 -43.46 24.47 -28.48
N LEU A 9 -44.09 23.84 -29.45
CA LEU A 9 -43.63 22.61 -30.12
C LEU A 9 -42.41 22.96 -30.96
N ALA A 10 -41.22 22.53 -30.55
CA ALA A 10 -40.01 22.67 -31.35
C ALA A 10 -39.96 21.58 -32.42
N THR A 11 -40.07 21.99 -33.64
CA THR A 11 -39.96 21.17 -34.84
C THR A 11 -38.53 20.66 -34.98
N CYS A 12 -38.31 19.34 -34.89
CA CYS A 12 -37.02 18.73 -35.21
C CYS A 12 -36.76 18.84 -36.72
N LEU A 13 -35.86 19.70 -37.11
CA LEU A 13 -35.24 19.68 -38.42
C LEU A 13 -34.23 18.53 -38.48
N LEU A 14 -34.53 17.51 -39.24
CA LEU A 14 -33.60 16.45 -39.67
C LEU A 14 -32.53 17.07 -40.54
N PHE A 15 -31.34 17.32 -39.96
CA PHE A 15 -30.12 17.57 -40.73
C PHE A 15 -29.34 16.26 -40.88
N GLY A 16 -28.89 16.04 -42.12
CA GLY A 16 -28.28 14.83 -42.64
C GLY A 16 -27.09 14.30 -41.88
N GLY A 17 -26.85 13.01 -42.02
CA GLY A 17 -25.83 12.24 -41.37
C GLY A 17 -24.40 12.69 -41.63
N GLY A 18 -23.91 13.49 -40.75
CA GLY A 18 -22.50 13.59 -40.43
C GLY A 18 -22.33 12.93 -39.05
N GLY A 19 -21.69 11.78 -39.00
CA GLY A 19 -21.34 11.14 -37.72
C GLY A 19 -20.53 12.12 -36.87
N VAL A 20 -21.13 12.68 -35.84
CA VAL A 20 -20.39 13.44 -34.83
C VAL A 20 -19.51 12.38 -34.14
N GLU A 21 -18.25 12.32 -34.56
CA GLU A 21 -17.25 11.57 -33.78
C GLU A 21 -17.32 12.09 -32.35
N ALA A 22 -17.74 11.22 -31.42
CA ALA A 22 -17.79 11.59 -30.01
C ALA A 22 -16.38 12.05 -29.60
N LYS A 23 -16.25 13.31 -29.19
CA LYS A 23 -14.98 13.90 -28.82
C LYS A 23 -14.37 13.04 -27.70
N LYS A 24 -13.21 12.44 -27.94
CA LYS A 24 -12.47 11.66 -26.93
C LYS A 24 -12.24 12.52 -25.68
N LEU A 25 -12.34 11.91 -24.51
CA LEU A 25 -11.96 12.51 -23.26
C LEU A 25 -10.42 12.68 -23.20
N PRO A 26 -9.89 13.63 -22.44
CA PRO A 26 -8.46 13.69 -22.19
C PRO A 26 -8.02 12.45 -21.42
N PRO A 27 -6.76 11.97 -21.62
CA PRO A 27 -6.23 10.89 -20.82
C PRO A 27 -6.05 11.33 -19.35
N PRO A 28 -6.20 10.42 -18.37
CA PRO A 28 -5.85 10.69 -16.98
C PRO A 28 -4.37 11.02 -16.83
N VAL A 29 -4.01 11.77 -15.77
CA VAL A 29 -2.61 12.07 -15.45
C VAL A 29 -2.15 11.15 -14.32
N PRO A 30 -1.17 10.25 -14.55
CA PRO A 30 -0.62 9.38 -13.51
C PRO A 30 0.01 10.19 -12.36
N THR A 31 -0.21 9.73 -11.11
CA THR A 31 0.32 10.36 -9.89
C THR A 31 1.15 9.43 -9.02
N ALA A 32 1.17 8.11 -9.29
CA ALA A 32 2.06 7.20 -8.60
C ALA A 32 3.53 7.44 -8.99
N GLU A 33 4.40 7.45 -7.99
CA GLU A 33 5.79 7.92 -8.12
C GLU A 33 6.81 6.76 -8.21
N PHE A 34 6.41 5.59 -8.74
CA PHE A 34 7.24 4.37 -8.78
C PHE A 34 8.60 4.56 -9.44
N GLU A 35 8.71 5.41 -10.45
CA GLU A 35 9.95 5.72 -11.15
C GLU A 35 10.99 6.44 -10.28
N GLN A 36 10.56 6.99 -9.14
CA GLN A 36 11.40 7.69 -8.16
C GLN A 36 11.73 6.80 -6.95
N MET A 37 11.15 5.59 -6.87
CA MET A 37 11.43 4.64 -5.81
C MET A 37 12.63 3.77 -6.18
N ASP A 38 13.49 3.44 -5.21
CA ASP A 38 14.59 2.48 -5.41
C ASP A 38 14.04 1.10 -5.83
N PHE A 39 12.92 0.70 -5.25
CA PHE A 39 12.20 -0.53 -5.58
C PHE A 39 10.71 -0.29 -5.62
N MET A 40 10.06 -0.72 -6.71
CA MET A 40 8.60 -0.77 -6.73
C MET A 40 8.06 -1.73 -5.66
N GLN A 41 6.93 -1.41 -5.06
CA GLN A 41 6.23 -2.29 -4.10
C GLN A 41 5.82 -3.62 -4.74
N LEU A 42 5.70 -4.67 -3.91
CA LEU A 42 5.21 -5.97 -4.36
C LEU A 42 3.75 -5.92 -4.84
N TYR A 43 2.92 -5.12 -4.14
CA TYR A 43 1.50 -4.88 -4.43
C TYR A 43 1.31 -3.39 -4.77
N PRO A 44 1.59 -2.98 -6.01
CA PRO A 44 1.61 -1.57 -6.36
C PRO A 44 0.21 -0.96 -6.40
N THR A 45 0.11 0.27 -5.90
CA THR A 45 -1.10 1.10 -6.03
C THR A 45 -0.91 2.12 -7.12
N TYR A 46 -1.51 1.89 -8.27
CA TYR A 46 -1.55 2.85 -9.38
C TYR A 46 -2.52 3.98 -9.05
N SER A 47 -2.10 5.22 -9.22
CA SER A 47 -2.93 6.40 -8.95
C SER A 47 -2.83 7.44 -10.06
N TRP A 48 -3.90 8.24 -10.22
CA TRP A 48 -4.02 9.25 -11.28
C TRP A 48 -4.95 10.40 -10.85
N LEU A 49 -4.89 11.51 -11.56
CA LEU A 49 -5.90 12.57 -11.45
C LEU A 49 -7.16 12.11 -12.20
N PRO A 50 -8.32 12.02 -11.52
CA PRO A 50 -9.55 11.56 -12.14
C PRO A 50 -10.10 12.58 -13.14
N ILE A 51 -10.70 12.09 -14.23
CA ILE A 51 -11.40 12.94 -15.20
C ILE A 51 -12.83 13.19 -14.68
N PRO A 52 -13.29 14.43 -14.61
CA PRO A 52 -14.63 14.75 -14.14
C PRO A 52 -15.73 13.96 -14.86
N MET A 53 -16.75 13.53 -14.12
CA MET A 53 -17.91 12.76 -14.62
C MET A 53 -17.58 11.37 -15.19
N THR A 54 -16.39 10.83 -14.95
CA THR A 54 -16.02 9.46 -15.32
C THR A 54 -16.00 8.56 -14.07
N GLN A 55 -16.27 7.26 -14.27
CA GLN A 55 -16.34 6.29 -13.17
C GLN A 55 -15.51 5.02 -13.45
N PHE A 56 -15.14 4.79 -14.71
CA PHE A 56 -14.48 3.55 -15.09
C PHE A 56 -13.14 3.84 -15.75
N TYR A 57 -12.11 3.12 -15.28
CA TYR A 57 -10.75 3.24 -15.76
C TYR A 57 -10.20 1.86 -16.08
N GLN A 58 -9.22 1.82 -16.95
CA GLN A 58 -8.41 0.65 -17.24
C GLN A 58 -6.96 1.01 -16.99
N VAL A 59 -6.28 0.21 -16.15
CA VAL A 59 -4.82 0.26 -15.99
C VAL A 59 -4.23 -0.91 -16.77
N GLN A 60 -3.13 -0.66 -17.48
CA GLN A 60 -2.37 -1.68 -18.21
C GLN A 60 -0.91 -1.60 -17.77
N VAL A 61 -0.31 -2.77 -17.51
CA VAL A 61 1.13 -2.89 -17.27
C VAL A 61 1.76 -3.76 -18.35
N VAL A 62 2.84 -3.29 -18.91
CA VAL A 62 3.54 -3.92 -20.04
C VAL A 62 4.99 -4.19 -19.67
N LYS A 63 5.49 -5.40 -19.93
CA LYS A 63 6.90 -5.76 -19.82
C LYS A 63 7.65 -5.18 -21.00
N VAL A 64 8.69 -4.36 -20.76
CA VAL A 64 9.41 -3.63 -21.80
C VAL A 64 10.12 -4.57 -22.76
N SER A 65 10.83 -5.58 -22.25
CA SER A 65 11.67 -6.49 -23.06
C SER A 65 10.90 -7.31 -24.10
N THR A 66 9.64 -7.64 -23.82
CA THR A 66 8.79 -8.46 -24.71
C THR A 66 7.65 -7.68 -25.33
N ASN A 67 7.42 -6.46 -24.87
CA ASN A 67 6.26 -5.63 -25.21
C ASN A 67 4.92 -6.36 -24.98
N THR A 68 4.86 -7.21 -23.95
CA THR A 68 3.66 -7.98 -23.59
C THR A 68 2.91 -7.36 -22.43
N ILE A 69 1.59 -7.36 -22.49
CA ILE A 69 0.73 -6.96 -21.39
C ILE A 69 0.83 -8.02 -20.29
N VAL A 70 1.25 -7.64 -19.11
CA VAL A 70 1.37 -8.54 -17.94
C VAL A 70 0.25 -8.33 -16.93
N ARG A 71 -0.42 -7.17 -16.94
CA ARG A 71 -1.58 -6.84 -16.11
C ARG A 71 -2.58 -5.99 -16.87
N GLU A 72 -3.86 -6.25 -16.65
CA GLU A 72 -4.98 -5.39 -17.03
C GLU A 72 -5.96 -5.32 -15.85
N LEU A 73 -6.17 -4.10 -15.32
CA LEU A 73 -7.04 -3.86 -14.19
C LEU A 73 -8.20 -2.95 -14.64
N PHE A 74 -9.43 -3.40 -14.44
CA PHE A 74 -10.65 -2.65 -14.79
C PHE A 74 -11.43 -2.21 -13.55
N ASN A 75 -11.24 -2.92 -12.44
CA ASN A 75 -11.89 -2.58 -11.17
C ASN A 75 -11.02 -1.60 -10.42
N VAL A 76 -11.47 -0.37 -10.31
CA VAL A 76 -10.80 0.66 -9.54
C VAL A 76 -11.40 0.71 -8.12
N GLU A 77 -10.54 0.75 -7.11
CA GLU A 77 -10.95 0.86 -5.70
C GLU A 77 -11.56 2.23 -5.41
N ALA A 78 -11.05 3.25 -6.09
CA ALA A 78 -11.55 4.62 -6.06
C ALA A 78 -11.40 5.26 -7.43
N LEU A 79 -12.02 6.43 -7.62
CA LEU A 79 -11.95 7.14 -8.92
C LEU A 79 -10.53 7.56 -9.32
N ASP A 80 -9.60 7.58 -8.37
CA ASP A 80 -8.23 8.08 -8.52
C ASP A 80 -7.15 7.01 -8.36
N ARG A 81 -7.51 5.73 -8.09
CA ARG A 81 -6.53 4.68 -7.82
C ARG A 81 -7.07 3.26 -7.97
N THR A 82 -6.14 2.32 -8.08
CA THR A 82 -6.40 0.87 -7.90
C THR A 82 -5.12 0.17 -7.44
N THR A 83 -5.25 -0.82 -6.55
CA THR A 83 -4.13 -1.65 -6.10
C THR A 83 -4.11 -2.97 -6.88
N ASP A 84 -2.93 -3.37 -7.36
CA ASP A 84 -2.73 -4.72 -7.91
C ASP A 84 -2.42 -5.68 -6.76
N TRP A 85 -3.39 -6.49 -6.39
CA TRP A 85 -3.26 -7.51 -5.35
C TRP A 85 -2.59 -8.80 -5.82
N THR A 86 -2.10 -8.82 -7.06
CA THR A 86 -1.27 -9.91 -7.58
C THR A 86 0.21 -9.55 -7.40
N PRO A 87 1.00 -10.34 -6.67
CA PRO A 87 2.37 -9.97 -6.35
C PRO A 87 3.23 -9.81 -7.63
N PHE A 88 4.06 -8.77 -7.66
CA PHE A 88 4.94 -8.46 -8.78
C PHE A 88 6.35 -9.01 -8.50
N THR A 89 6.57 -10.30 -8.79
CA THR A 89 7.78 -11.04 -8.41
C THR A 89 8.78 -11.24 -9.54
N GLU A 90 8.38 -11.08 -10.80
CA GLU A 90 9.27 -11.28 -11.95
C GLU A 90 10.17 -10.07 -12.16
N ALA A 91 11.48 -10.24 -12.06
CA ALA A 91 12.46 -9.16 -12.31
C ALA A 91 12.41 -8.67 -13.76
N GLY A 92 12.56 -7.35 -13.95
CA GLY A 92 12.55 -6.74 -15.27
C GLY A 92 12.14 -5.29 -15.27
N GLU A 93 12.11 -4.70 -16.47
CA GLU A 93 11.62 -3.34 -16.70
C GLU A 93 10.19 -3.39 -17.22
N TYR A 94 9.38 -2.49 -16.71
CA TYR A 94 7.95 -2.39 -17.00
C TYR A 94 7.54 -0.94 -17.18
N TYR A 95 6.39 -0.72 -17.85
CA TYR A 95 5.67 0.55 -17.75
C TYR A 95 4.19 0.28 -17.50
N TRP A 96 3.54 1.24 -16.87
CA TRP A 96 2.11 1.26 -16.74
C TRP A 96 1.51 2.52 -17.37
N GLN A 97 0.23 2.43 -17.69
CA GLN A 97 -0.57 3.52 -18.24
C GLN A 97 -2.03 3.31 -17.88
N VAL A 98 -2.80 4.39 -17.89
CA VAL A 98 -4.23 4.39 -17.53
C VAL A 98 -5.04 5.12 -18.58
N ARG A 99 -6.28 4.68 -18.80
CA ARG A 99 -7.25 5.38 -19.66
C ARG A 99 -8.66 5.33 -19.08
N VAL A 100 -9.51 6.25 -19.53
CA VAL A 100 -10.96 6.19 -19.27
C VAL A 100 -11.60 5.17 -20.18
N VAL A 101 -12.49 4.36 -19.60
CA VAL A 101 -13.34 3.41 -20.34
C VAL A 101 -14.80 3.61 -19.95
N ASN A 102 -15.73 3.04 -20.70
CA ASN A 102 -17.13 2.96 -20.29
C ASN A 102 -17.38 1.66 -19.49
N LYS A 103 -18.61 1.48 -19.01
CA LYS A 103 -19.04 0.28 -18.26
C LYS A 103 -18.81 -1.05 -19.02
N SER A 104 -18.73 -1.01 -20.35
CA SER A 104 -18.43 -2.17 -21.20
C SER A 104 -16.97 -2.26 -21.62
N HIS A 105 -16.08 -1.59 -20.89
CA HIS A 105 -14.62 -1.51 -21.09
C HIS A 105 -14.19 -0.93 -22.45
N LYS A 106 -15.09 -0.23 -23.20
CA LYS A 106 -14.71 0.47 -24.43
C LYS A 106 -13.97 1.76 -24.10
N PRO A 107 -12.83 2.04 -24.76
CA PRO A 107 -12.06 3.26 -24.53
C PRO A 107 -12.87 4.53 -24.82
N LEU A 108 -12.78 5.49 -23.89
CA LEU A 108 -13.32 6.85 -24.02
C LEU A 108 -12.21 7.91 -24.09
N SER A 109 -10.97 7.57 -23.72
CA SER A 109 -9.77 8.39 -23.89
C SER A 109 -8.66 7.60 -24.56
N ASP A 110 -7.61 8.27 -24.98
CA ASP A 110 -6.32 7.64 -25.26
C ASP A 110 -5.67 7.21 -23.92
N TRP A 111 -4.60 6.42 -24.00
CA TRP A 111 -3.79 6.07 -22.85
C TRP A 111 -3.07 7.32 -22.31
N SER A 112 -2.83 7.34 -21.00
CA SER A 112 -1.93 8.30 -20.35
C SER A 112 -0.50 8.19 -20.90
N GLU A 113 0.37 9.09 -20.47
CA GLU A 113 1.81 8.88 -20.60
C GLU A 113 2.22 7.56 -19.93
N LYS A 114 3.30 6.95 -20.44
CA LYS A 114 3.90 5.75 -19.85
C LYS A 114 4.71 6.13 -18.63
N LYS A 115 4.51 5.41 -17.52
CA LYS A 115 5.31 5.52 -16.31
C LYS A 115 6.11 4.25 -16.14
N PHE A 116 7.43 4.39 -16.15
CA PHE A 116 8.36 3.25 -16.09
C PHE A 116 8.69 2.90 -14.63
N PHE A 117 9.00 1.64 -14.40
CA PHE A 117 9.51 1.13 -13.14
C PHE A 117 10.30 -0.17 -13.35
N THR A 118 11.11 -0.53 -12.36
CA THR A 118 11.92 -1.75 -12.39
C THR A 118 11.59 -2.65 -11.20
N VAL A 119 11.49 -3.96 -11.47
CA VAL A 119 11.45 -5.00 -10.45
C VAL A 119 12.82 -5.63 -10.38
N THR A 120 13.50 -5.50 -9.23
CA THR A 120 14.86 -5.98 -9.01
C THR A 120 14.87 -7.15 -8.03
N ALA A 121 15.65 -8.18 -8.34
CA ALA A 121 15.98 -9.31 -7.48
C ALA A 121 17.39 -9.85 -7.86
N PRO A 122 18.22 -10.33 -6.91
CA PRO A 122 17.99 -10.29 -5.45
C PRO A 122 18.13 -8.89 -4.86
N VAL A 123 17.72 -8.70 -3.60
CA VAL A 123 17.83 -7.43 -2.87
C VAL A 123 18.61 -7.60 -1.56
N LYS A 124 19.22 -6.53 -1.05
CA LYS A 124 19.89 -6.60 0.25
C LYS A 124 18.89 -6.53 1.39
N PHE A 125 17.98 -5.55 1.35
CA PHE A 125 16.97 -5.30 2.37
C PHE A 125 15.56 -5.46 1.79
N ALA A 126 14.68 -6.11 2.54
CA ALA A 126 13.25 -6.11 2.27
C ALA A 126 12.46 -5.91 3.56
N VAL A 127 11.21 -5.49 3.45
CA VAL A 127 10.26 -5.44 4.57
C VAL A 127 9.05 -6.30 4.26
N LEU A 128 8.71 -7.20 5.20
CA LEU A 128 7.45 -7.94 5.26
C LEU A 128 6.58 -7.26 6.33
N GLY A 129 5.36 -6.90 5.97
CA GLY A 129 4.49 -6.16 6.89
C GLY A 129 3.05 -6.02 6.38
N ASP A 130 2.29 -5.22 7.10
CA ASP A 130 0.90 -4.88 6.85
C ASP A 130 0.73 -3.48 6.20
N SER A 131 -0.42 -2.82 6.44
CA SER A 131 -0.71 -1.48 5.90
C SER A 131 0.27 -0.40 6.37
N ILE A 132 0.87 -0.55 7.55
CA ILE A 132 1.84 0.43 8.07
C ILE A 132 3.08 0.46 7.17
N SER A 133 3.50 -0.69 6.64
CA SER A 133 4.63 -0.78 5.71
C SER A 133 4.20 -0.70 4.24
N HIS A 134 3.04 -1.26 3.85
CA HIS A 134 2.56 -1.13 2.46
C HIS A 134 2.42 0.34 2.04
N GLY A 135 2.21 1.22 3.00
CA GLY A 135 2.20 2.67 2.81
C GLY A 135 0.81 3.25 2.63
N GLY A 136 0.80 4.56 2.41
CA GLY A 136 -0.43 5.31 2.47
C GLY A 136 -0.90 5.56 3.90
N ALA A 137 -2.03 6.19 4.01
CA ALA A 137 -2.87 6.36 5.18
C ALA A 137 -4.29 6.48 4.64
N ASN A 138 -5.32 6.47 5.49
CA ASN A 138 -6.74 6.38 5.11
C ASN A 138 -7.17 7.13 3.83
N TYR A 139 -6.49 8.20 3.44
CA TYR A 139 -6.83 9.04 2.29
C TYR A 139 -5.71 9.22 1.26
N ILE A 140 -4.54 8.62 1.49
CA ILE A 140 -3.35 8.82 0.66
C ILE A 140 -2.97 7.49 0.00
N PRO A 141 -2.83 7.45 -1.34
CA PRO A 141 -2.44 6.24 -2.05
C PRO A 141 -1.06 5.73 -1.62
N ALA A 142 -0.91 4.41 -1.52
CA ALA A 142 0.35 3.76 -1.19
C ALA A 142 1.48 4.02 -2.21
N GLY A 143 1.14 4.38 -3.45
CA GLY A 143 2.11 4.69 -4.51
C GLY A 143 2.83 6.04 -4.40
N GLN A 144 2.60 6.83 -3.33
CA GLN A 144 3.27 8.11 -3.12
C GLN A 144 4.46 7.98 -2.18
N LEU A 145 5.63 8.49 -2.58
CA LEU A 145 6.90 8.41 -1.82
C LEU A 145 6.76 8.91 -0.38
N SER A 146 6.10 10.05 -0.19
CA SER A 146 5.92 10.64 1.14
C SER A 146 5.13 9.75 2.12
N CYS A 147 4.41 8.75 1.61
CA CYS A 147 3.62 7.81 2.40
C CYS A 147 4.34 6.50 2.71
N GLN A 148 5.57 6.36 2.20
CA GLN A 148 6.43 5.20 2.40
C GLN A 148 7.48 5.54 3.44
N TRP A 149 7.54 4.80 4.55
CA TRP A 149 8.57 5.05 5.55
C TRP A 149 9.97 4.66 5.03
N GLU A 150 10.07 3.68 4.15
CA GLU A 150 11.33 3.27 3.53
C GLU A 150 12.00 4.37 2.71
N THR A 151 11.23 5.33 2.17
CA THR A 151 11.77 6.51 1.50
C THR A 151 12.68 7.35 2.39
N TYR A 152 12.48 7.31 3.69
CA TYR A 152 13.24 8.06 4.68
C TYR A 152 14.38 7.24 5.31
N CYS A 153 14.61 6.01 4.86
CA CYS A 153 15.67 5.14 5.40
C CYS A 153 17.06 5.47 4.88
N TYR A 154 17.18 6.14 3.74
CA TYR A 154 18.45 6.37 3.03
C TYR A 154 19.22 5.09 2.68
N VAL A 155 18.54 3.95 2.67
CA VAL A 155 18.99 2.66 2.16
C VAL A 155 17.86 2.03 1.35
N PRO A 156 18.16 1.41 0.18
CA PRO A 156 17.13 0.78 -0.64
C PRO A 156 16.48 -0.40 0.09
N ILE A 157 15.17 -0.37 0.26
CA ILE A 157 14.39 -1.43 0.90
C ILE A 157 13.26 -1.87 -0.02
N LYS A 158 13.21 -3.15 -0.38
CA LYS A 158 12.11 -3.74 -1.15
C LYS A 158 10.88 -3.92 -0.26
N ASN A 159 9.80 -3.24 -0.60
CA ASN A 159 8.53 -3.34 0.13
C ASN A 159 7.73 -4.57 -0.33
N LEU A 160 7.61 -5.58 0.56
CA LEU A 160 6.85 -6.82 0.39
C LEU A 160 5.58 -6.83 1.27
N ALA A 161 5.20 -5.67 1.81
CA ALA A 161 4.07 -5.55 2.71
C ALA A 161 2.73 -5.59 1.95
N ARG A 162 1.69 -6.06 2.63
CA ARG A 162 0.32 -6.13 2.15
C ARG A 162 -0.65 -5.60 3.19
N SER A 163 -1.44 -4.59 2.81
CA SER A 163 -2.40 -3.98 3.72
C SER A 163 -3.40 -4.99 4.27
N GLY A 164 -3.61 -4.94 5.59
CA GLY A 164 -4.56 -5.79 6.29
C GLY A 164 -4.00 -7.11 6.79
N ASP A 165 -2.79 -7.51 6.42
CA ASP A 165 -2.22 -8.79 6.82
C ASP A 165 -2.08 -8.94 8.33
N THR A 166 -2.44 -10.12 8.80
CA THR A 166 -2.05 -10.68 10.10
C THR A 166 -0.73 -11.45 9.97
N THR A 167 -0.14 -11.82 11.10
CA THR A 167 1.07 -12.65 11.12
C THR A 167 0.88 -14.00 10.43
N GLN A 168 -0.30 -14.60 10.55
CA GLN A 168 -0.64 -15.86 9.85
C GLN A 168 -0.67 -15.64 8.32
N GLN A 169 -1.29 -14.59 7.84
CA GLN A 169 -1.34 -14.28 6.41
C GLN A 169 0.05 -13.99 5.83
N MET A 170 0.94 -13.35 6.61
CA MET A 170 2.34 -13.17 6.22
C MET A 170 3.08 -14.50 6.10
N LEU A 171 2.84 -15.45 7.01
CA LEU A 171 3.37 -16.82 6.93
C LEU A 171 2.89 -17.55 5.67
N ASP A 172 1.60 -17.45 5.37
CA ASP A 172 0.97 -18.17 4.25
C ASP A 172 1.55 -17.73 2.90
N ARG A 173 1.93 -16.43 2.76
CA ARG A 173 2.49 -15.88 1.53
C ARG A 173 4.02 -15.75 1.52
N PHE A 174 4.71 -16.17 2.57
CA PHE A 174 6.16 -15.99 2.68
C PHE A 174 6.92 -16.57 1.49
N ASP A 175 6.62 -17.80 1.10
CA ASP A 175 7.37 -18.50 0.05
C ASP A 175 7.13 -17.88 -1.33
N SER A 176 5.90 -17.45 -1.63
CA SER A 176 5.58 -16.81 -2.90
C SER A 176 6.09 -15.37 -3.03
N ASP A 177 6.16 -14.64 -1.91
CA ASP A 177 6.34 -13.20 -1.92
C ASP A 177 7.73 -12.75 -1.48
N VAL A 178 8.38 -13.53 -0.60
CA VAL A 178 9.71 -13.18 -0.06
C VAL A 178 10.82 -13.91 -0.81
N LEU A 179 10.69 -15.22 -1.03
CA LEU A 179 11.78 -16.03 -1.61
C LEU A 179 12.22 -15.59 -3.02
N PRO A 180 11.34 -15.08 -3.92
CA PRO A 180 11.77 -14.59 -5.22
C PRO A 180 12.82 -13.46 -5.14
N PHE A 181 12.79 -12.65 -4.08
CA PHE A 181 13.69 -11.52 -3.89
C PHE A 181 14.97 -11.84 -3.13
N LYS A 182 15.03 -13.01 -2.46
CA LYS A 182 16.20 -13.48 -1.69
C LYS A 182 16.85 -12.37 -0.87
N PRO A 183 16.11 -11.67 0.02
CA PRO A 183 16.67 -10.59 0.80
C PRO A 183 17.75 -11.15 1.77
N GLN A 184 18.86 -10.43 1.92
CA GLN A 184 19.87 -10.79 2.93
C GLN A 184 19.35 -10.48 4.34
N VAL A 185 18.60 -9.38 4.47
CA VAL A 185 17.96 -8.94 5.72
C VAL A 185 16.48 -8.71 5.45
N LEU A 186 15.62 -9.36 6.24
CA LEU A 186 14.18 -9.16 6.20
C LEU A 186 13.71 -8.42 7.46
N VAL A 187 13.29 -7.17 7.29
CA VAL A 187 12.59 -6.42 8.34
C VAL A 187 11.16 -6.96 8.45
N ILE A 188 10.73 -7.33 9.65
CA ILE A 188 9.40 -7.87 9.91
C ILE A 188 8.65 -6.89 10.81
N MET A 189 7.61 -6.26 10.27
CA MET A 189 6.74 -5.33 10.97
C MET A 189 5.32 -5.89 10.94
N ALA A 190 4.94 -6.64 12.00
CA ALA A 190 3.76 -7.50 11.99
C ALA A 190 3.11 -7.58 13.39
N GLY A 191 1.79 -7.82 13.43
CA GLY A 191 1.05 -8.11 14.64
C GLY A 191 0.01 -7.08 15.05
N VAL A 192 0.02 -5.87 14.49
CA VAL A 192 -0.99 -4.84 14.88
C VAL A 192 -2.41 -5.26 14.47
N ASN A 193 -2.57 -5.93 13.33
CA ASN A 193 -3.88 -6.44 12.90
C ASN A 193 -4.33 -7.65 13.73
N ASP A 194 -3.40 -8.52 14.12
CA ASP A 194 -3.67 -9.63 15.02
C ASP A 194 -4.27 -9.12 16.34
N ILE A 195 -3.59 -8.15 16.98
CA ILE A 195 -4.03 -7.53 18.22
C ILE A 195 -5.39 -6.84 18.04
N ARG A 196 -5.54 -6.05 16.99
CA ARG A 196 -6.77 -5.32 16.69
C ARG A 196 -7.97 -6.25 16.48
N LEU A 197 -7.72 -7.46 15.97
CA LEU A 197 -8.73 -8.50 15.73
C LEU A 197 -8.91 -9.45 16.92
N GLY A 198 -8.20 -9.24 18.05
CA GLY A 198 -8.40 -9.96 19.28
C GLY A 198 -7.59 -11.27 19.41
N ALA A 199 -6.51 -11.42 18.64
CA ALA A 199 -5.59 -12.54 18.84
C ALA A 199 -4.85 -12.42 20.18
N ASP A 200 -4.56 -13.58 20.81
CA ASP A 200 -3.72 -13.62 22.00
C ASP A 200 -2.23 -13.49 21.66
N ALA A 201 -1.42 -13.09 22.65
CA ALA A 201 0.00 -12.84 22.46
C ALA A 201 0.78 -14.09 22.04
N ASP A 202 0.44 -15.27 22.60
CA ASP A 202 1.19 -16.50 22.35
C ASP A 202 0.99 -16.98 20.91
N ALA A 203 -0.23 -16.82 20.35
CA ALA A 203 -0.50 -17.14 18.95
C ALA A 203 0.31 -16.24 18.01
N VAL A 204 0.39 -14.94 18.30
CA VAL A 204 1.18 -13.99 17.51
C VAL A 204 2.68 -14.29 17.60
N VAL A 205 3.19 -14.52 18.81
CA VAL A 205 4.60 -14.90 19.03
C VAL A 205 4.96 -16.15 18.28
N LYS A 206 4.11 -17.18 18.32
CA LYS A 206 4.32 -18.43 17.58
C LYS A 206 4.45 -18.19 16.07
N ASN A 207 3.64 -17.31 15.51
CA ASN A 207 3.73 -16.94 14.08
C ASN A 207 5.01 -16.17 13.78
N LEU A 208 5.42 -15.25 14.67
CA LEU A 208 6.69 -14.54 14.53
C LEU A 208 7.91 -15.48 14.64
N GLU A 209 7.86 -16.47 15.51
CA GLU A 209 8.88 -17.54 15.59
C GLU A 209 8.95 -18.33 14.28
N ALA A 210 7.81 -18.71 13.71
CA ALA A 210 7.76 -19.41 12.44
C ALA A 210 8.31 -18.55 11.28
N LEU A 211 8.03 -17.24 11.27
CA LEU A 211 8.64 -16.29 10.31
C LEU A 211 10.16 -16.20 10.49
N ARG A 212 10.66 -16.13 11.75
CA ARG A 212 12.09 -16.19 12.05
C ARG A 212 12.73 -17.46 11.48
N ASP A 213 12.12 -18.60 11.75
CA ASP A 213 12.66 -19.91 11.36
C ASP A 213 12.67 -20.06 9.81
N LYS A 214 11.64 -19.55 9.12
CA LYS A 214 11.65 -19.46 7.65
C LYS A 214 12.78 -18.57 7.12
N CYS A 215 13.05 -17.43 7.75
CA CYS A 215 14.20 -16.58 7.38
C CYS A 215 15.51 -17.35 7.52
N LEU A 216 15.76 -17.93 8.69
CA LEU A 216 17.01 -18.65 8.98
C LEU A 216 17.21 -19.85 8.05
N ALA A 217 16.14 -20.59 7.74
CA ALA A 217 16.18 -21.71 6.80
C ALA A 217 16.52 -21.31 5.35
N ASN A 218 16.44 -20.02 5.04
CA ASN A 218 16.73 -19.49 3.70
C ASN A 218 17.89 -18.46 3.70
N ASP A 219 18.80 -18.56 4.66
CA ASP A 219 19.99 -17.70 4.80
C ASP A 219 19.68 -16.19 4.89
N MET A 220 18.51 -15.85 5.41
CA MET A 220 18.09 -14.45 5.64
C MET A 220 18.21 -14.09 7.12
N THR A 221 18.66 -12.87 7.42
CA THR A 221 18.65 -12.33 8.78
C THR A 221 17.31 -11.65 9.08
N PRO A 222 16.49 -12.19 10.01
CA PRO A 222 15.26 -11.52 10.44
C PRO A 222 15.57 -10.35 11.39
N VAL A 223 14.94 -9.20 11.16
CA VAL A 223 14.99 -8.02 12.04
C VAL A 223 13.56 -7.64 12.40
N PHE A 224 13.17 -7.78 13.66
CA PHE A 224 11.81 -7.49 14.09
C PHE A 224 11.63 -6.03 14.51
N CYS A 225 10.57 -5.39 14.03
CA CYS A 225 10.13 -4.12 14.57
C CYS A 225 9.13 -4.32 15.71
N THR A 226 9.24 -3.57 16.79
CA THR A 226 8.19 -3.56 17.82
C THR A 226 6.87 -3.08 17.23
N ILE A 227 5.76 -3.67 17.69
CA ILE A 227 4.42 -3.33 17.24
C ILE A 227 4.06 -1.92 17.73
N THR A 228 3.71 -1.03 16.81
CA THR A 228 3.28 0.35 17.11
C THR A 228 2.05 0.36 18.01
N SER A 229 1.90 1.43 18.79
CA SER A 229 0.70 1.63 19.60
C SER A 229 -0.49 2.02 18.74
N MET A 230 -1.68 1.97 19.33
CA MET A 230 -2.94 2.43 18.75
C MET A 230 -3.50 3.58 19.58
N ASN A 231 -4.42 4.37 18.99
CA ASN A 231 -5.22 5.36 19.69
C ASN A 231 -6.70 5.04 19.49
N PRO A 232 -7.32 4.27 20.42
CA PRO A 232 -8.70 3.78 20.29
C PRO A 232 -9.73 4.87 20.14
N GLU A 233 -9.52 6.03 20.77
CA GLU A 233 -10.46 7.15 20.66
C GLU A 233 -10.54 7.69 19.23
N ILE A 234 -9.37 7.85 18.57
CA ILE A 234 -9.31 8.29 17.18
C ILE A 234 -9.84 7.19 16.26
N MET A 235 -9.44 5.91 16.50
CA MET A 235 -9.94 4.78 15.74
C MET A 235 -11.46 4.70 15.73
N ASN A 236 -12.09 4.81 16.90
CA ASN A 236 -13.55 4.80 17.05
C ASN A 236 -14.21 5.95 16.27
N ARG A 237 -13.66 7.16 16.36
CA ARG A 237 -14.17 8.32 15.58
C ARG A 237 -14.04 8.12 14.07
N ARG A 238 -13.14 7.26 13.62
CA ARG A 238 -12.90 6.93 12.19
C ARG A 238 -13.54 5.64 11.73
N GLY A 239 -14.28 4.96 12.62
CA GLY A 239 -14.94 3.69 12.32
C GLY A 239 -13.98 2.53 12.09
N ILE A 240 -12.75 2.61 12.63
CA ILE A 240 -11.78 1.51 12.58
C ILE A 240 -12.08 0.58 13.76
N PRO A 241 -12.47 -0.68 13.52
CA PRO A 241 -12.83 -1.61 14.59
C PRO A 241 -11.60 -2.02 15.40
N LEU A 242 -11.80 -2.10 16.70
CA LEU A 242 -10.90 -2.69 17.67
C LEU A 242 -11.72 -3.65 18.52
N THR A 243 -11.30 -4.92 18.59
CA THR A 243 -11.98 -5.92 19.42
C THR A 243 -11.81 -5.58 20.90
N ASP A 244 -12.85 -5.83 21.69
CA ASP A 244 -12.81 -5.65 23.15
C ASP A 244 -11.72 -6.55 23.76
N GLY A 245 -10.98 -6.00 24.71
CA GLY A 245 -9.90 -6.70 25.41
C GLY A 245 -8.73 -5.77 25.76
N ASP A 246 -7.80 -6.31 26.52
CA ASP A 246 -6.57 -5.55 26.87
C ASP A 246 -5.51 -5.66 25.75
N TRP A 247 -5.76 -4.94 24.67
CA TRP A 247 -4.84 -4.88 23.54
C TRP A 247 -3.43 -4.38 23.93
N ARG A 248 -3.31 -3.57 25.01
CA ARG A 248 -2.01 -3.07 25.49
C ARG A 248 -1.20 -4.19 26.10
N GLU A 249 -1.80 -4.98 26.99
CA GLU A 249 -1.14 -6.12 27.61
C GLU A 249 -0.66 -7.11 26.54
N VAL A 250 -1.53 -7.42 25.57
CA VAL A 250 -1.15 -8.30 24.43
C VAL A 250 0.03 -7.71 23.66
N ARG A 251 -0.01 -6.42 23.30
CA ARG A 251 1.08 -5.74 22.60
C ARG A 251 2.39 -5.75 23.40
N GLU A 252 2.32 -5.48 24.69
CA GLU A 252 3.50 -5.45 25.55
C GLU A 252 4.16 -6.83 25.68
N LYS A 253 3.38 -7.90 25.80
CA LYS A 253 3.89 -9.26 25.79
C LYS A 253 4.61 -9.60 24.48
N ILE A 254 4.02 -9.26 23.35
CA ILE A 254 4.63 -9.51 22.05
C ILE A 254 5.91 -8.64 21.88
N ASN A 255 5.85 -7.36 22.22
CA ASN A 255 7.02 -6.46 22.15
C ASN A 255 8.13 -6.89 23.10
N PHE A 256 7.80 -7.43 24.26
CA PHE A 256 8.78 -8.04 25.15
C PHE A 256 9.51 -9.21 24.46
N TRP A 257 8.79 -10.13 23.83
CA TRP A 257 9.40 -11.21 23.07
C TRP A 257 10.27 -10.67 21.92
N ILE A 258 9.78 -9.70 21.14
CA ILE A 258 10.55 -9.07 20.05
C ILE A 258 11.90 -8.55 20.57
N LYS A 259 11.91 -7.89 21.73
CA LYS A 259 13.12 -7.32 22.35
C LYS A 259 14.11 -8.39 22.84
N THR A 260 13.71 -9.65 22.92
CA THR A 260 14.62 -10.76 23.22
C THR A 260 15.31 -11.34 21.98
N THR A 261 14.90 -10.95 20.79
CA THR A 261 15.52 -11.43 19.54
C THR A 261 16.89 -10.78 19.31
N PRO A 262 17.81 -11.44 18.57
CA PRO A 262 19.15 -10.89 18.31
C PRO A 262 19.15 -9.55 17.59
N TYR A 263 18.19 -9.32 16.71
CA TYR A 263 18.04 -8.08 15.94
C TYR A 263 16.61 -7.57 16.02
N PHE A 264 16.43 -6.46 16.69
CA PHE A 264 15.13 -5.77 16.77
C PHE A 264 15.29 -4.25 16.67
N ILE A 265 14.22 -3.57 16.28
CA ILE A 265 14.13 -2.13 16.17
C ILE A 265 12.92 -1.66 17.00
N ASP A 266 13.14 -0.83 18.02
CA ASP A 266 12.05 -0.32 18.87
C ASP A 266 11.34 0.88 18.22
N VAL A 267 10.63 0.61 17.12
CA VAL A 267 9.89 1.63 16.37
C VAL A 267 8.78 2.24 17.23
N ALA A 268 8.18 1.45 18.11
CA ALA A 268 7.03 1.87 18.91
C ALA A 268 7.39 2.99 19.90
N GLU A 269 8.60 2.99 20.46
CA GLU A 269 9.06 3.98 21.45
C GLU A 269 8.93 5.41 20.91
N ASN A 270 9.33 5.63 19.65
CA ASN A 270 9.33 6.96 19.03
C ASN A 270 7.94 7.47 18.62
N LEU A 271 6.94 6.60 18.60
CA LEU A 271 5.58 6.90 18.12
C LEU A 271 4.55 6.92 19.25
N THR A 272 4.92 6.46 20.44
CA THR A 272 4.02 6.31 21.60
C THR A 272 4.13 7.53 22.50
N ASP A 273 2.99 7.98 23.05
CA ASP A 273 2.95 9.05 24.06
C ASP A 273 3.17 8.50 25.49
N GLU A 274 3.20 9.39 26.47
CA GLU A 274 3.38 9.06 27.88
C GLU A 274 2.26 8.19 28.49
N PHE A 275 1.09 8.14 27.83
CA PHE A 275 -0.06 7.33 28.22
C PHE A 275 -0.10 5.96 27.51
N GLY A 276 0.89 5.67 26.66
CA GLY A 276 0.99 4.41 25.92
C GLY A 276 0.14 4.37 24.64
N TYR A 277 -0.35 5.50 24.14
CA TYR A 277 -1.10 5.59 22.88
C TYR A 277 -0.23 6.04 21.72
N LEU A 278 -0.65 5.70 20.50
CA LEU A 278 -0.10 6.32 19.30
C LEU A 278 -0.37 7.82 19.34
N ARG A 279 0.70 8.61 19.26
CA ARG A 279 0.68 10.07 19.41
C ARG A 279 -0.28 10.70 18.40
N THR A 280 -1.20 11.52 18.89
CA THR A 280 -2.30 12.10 18.10
C THR A 280 -1.81 12.89 16.88
N GLU A 281 -0.70 13.62 17.01
CA GLU A 281 -0.11 14.40 15.93
C GLU A 281 0.64 13.56 14.88
N LEU A 282 0.80 12.27 15.14
CA LEU A 282 1.46 11.33 14.23
C LEU A 282 0.50 10.40 13.49
N THR A 283 -0.81 10.51 13.73
CA THR A 283 -1.80 9.63 13.12
C THR A 283 -3.06 10.37 12.70
N PRO A 284 -3.62 10.10 11.50
CA PRO A 284 -4.91 10.66 11.09
C PRO A 284 -6.10 9.83 11.56
N ASP A 285 -5.88 8.57 11.97
CA ASP A 285 -6.93 7.59 12.19
C ASP A 285 -6.74 6.72 13.45
N GLY A 286 -5.66 6.93 14.19
CA GLY A 286 -5.37 6.21 15.43
C GLY A 286 -4.67 4.87 15.26
N LEU A 287 -4.43 4.43 14.01
CA LEU A 287 -3.78 3.17 13.66
C LEU A 287 -2.55 3.38 12.79
N HIS A 288 -2.69 4.15 11.71
CA HIS A 288 -1.64 4.35 10.72
C HIS A 288 -0.82 5.62 11.02
N PRO A 289 0.51 5.56 11.06
CA PRO A 289 1.35 6.75 11.14
C PRO A 289 1.16 7.65 9.91
N ALA A 290 0.99 8.96 10.13
CA ALA A 290 0.98 10.00 9.10
C ALA A 290 2.40 10.29 8.59
N LEU A 291 2.54 11.22 7.64
CA LEU A 291 3.83 11.56 7.01
C LEU A 291 4.96 11.79 8.02
N ARG A 292 4.70 12.55 9.09
CA ARG A 292 5.71 12.80 10.14
C ARG A 292 6.07 11.51 10.88
N GLY A 293 5.10 10.65 11.18
CA GLY A 293 5.34 9.34 11.80
C GLY A 293 6.14 8.42 10.88
N LYS A 294 5.79 8.38 9.57
CA LYS A 294 6.55 7.61 8.56
C LYS A 294 8.01 8.06 8.47
N LYS A 295 8.26 9.38 8.52
CA LYS A 295 9.60 9.93 8.53
C LYS A 295 10.40 9.47 9.76
N ILE A 296 9.83 9.60 10.95
CA ILE A 296 10.46 9.12 12.20
C ILE A 296 10.80 7.63 12.11
N MET A 297 9.85 6.80 11.62
CA MET A 297 10.08 5.37 11.43
C MET A 297 11.23 5.09 10.47
N GLY A 298 11.20 5.72 9.29
CA GLY A 298 12.17 5.48 8.24
C GLY A 298 13.59 5.86 8.65
N GLU A 299 13.77 7.05 9.23
CA GLU A 299 15.07 7.50 9.75
C GLU A 299 15.62 6.52 10.80
N PHE A 300 14.78 6.11 11.76
CA PHE A 300 15.18 5.21 12.84
C PHE A 300 15.52 3.79 12.32
N ILE A 301 14.70 3.24 11.44
CA ILE A 301 14.95 1.93 10.82
C ILE A 301 16.21 2.00 9.94
N GLY A 302 16.34 3.05 9.12
CA GLY A 302 17.48 3.22 8.23
C GLY A 302 18.81 3.34 8.97
N ASP A 303 18.85 4.10 10.06
CA ASP A 303 20.05 4.24 10.92
C ASP A 303 20.43 2.91 11.56
N TYR A 304 19.43 2.14 12.02
CA TYR A 304 19.68 0.80 12.55
C TYR A 304 20.28 -0.14 11.51
N LEU A 305 19.68 -0.19 10.29
CA LEU A 305 20.16 -1.06 9.22
C LEU A 305 21.57 -0.69 8.76
N LYS A 306 21.89 0.60 8.60
CA LYS A 306 23.23 1.07 8.26
C LYS A 306 24.28 0.70 9.30
N LYS A 307 23.90 0.72 10.58
CA LYS A 307 24.83 0.44 11.68
C LYS A 307 25.15 -1.04 11.83
N ASN A 308 24.20 -1.92 11.52
CA ASN A 308 24.30 -3.34 11.86
C ASN A 308 24.53 -4.25 10.63
N PHE A 309 24.33 -3.74 9.42
CA PHE A 309 24.44 -4.49 8.17
C PHE A 309 25.10 -3.66 7.06
#